data_890c6c4cc9954b18de0e643a5a9bfc65
#
_entry.id   890c6c4cc9954b18de0e643a5a9bfc65
#
_cell.length_a   1.000
_cell.length_b   1.000
_cell.length_c   1.000
_cell.angle_alpha   90.00
_cell.angle_beta   90.00
_cell.angle_gamma   90.00
#
_symmetry.space_group_name_H-M   'P 1'
#
loop_
_entity.id
_entity.type
_entity.pdbx_description
1 polymer ?
#
loop_
_entity_poly.entity_id
_entity_poly.type
_entity_poly.pdbx_seq_one_letter_code
_entity_poly.pdbx_strand_id
1 'polypeptide(L)'
;MKSTYSNVAFELLGLVLEKVTNQTYESYIEEAIFQPLNMSKSTLSLPPDSAGVIPLEPQYWDVDAGIQNPTGGIYSSSTDLSKYLRYILTHYNTIAGLNWFHPASPSGGIHSFYGMPWEILHTDRVLKDSRRPVRFITKGGGLPGYTSIIAMIPDFDLGVTILVGGNSDIFEKLLDAVGTTLVQAAEEISIRQLQERYVGTYISTNHTLNSSMTIVADVRGVVVERFVSNGTDVLSAVFKRFSAQPSYTTLAPTLLFRDEQKQQGELWRMLTSNERTGEESIWDDFCMANFDNPLYAGVGFNELVFWDKEDDGKFGTVELSAFRINLTRTDKGERLGWDEQEVLEL
;
A
#
# COMPACT_ATOMS: atom_id res chain seq x y z
N MET A 1 -11.50 -24.69 -2.72
CA MET A 1 -10.41 -25.39 -3.44
C MET A 1 -9.24 -25.43 -2.48
N LYS A 2 -8.58 -26.57 -2.32
CA LYS A 2 -7.37 -26.66 -1.48
C LYS A 2 -6.17 -26.50 -2.41
N SER A 3 -5.31 -25.54 -2.14
CA SER A 3 -4.02 -25.37 -2.82
C SER A 3 -2.92 -26.02 -2.00
N THR A 4 -1.90 -26.54 -2.68
CA THR A 4 -0.66 -26.99 -2.08
C THR A 4 0.50 -26.49 -2.93
N TYR A 5 1.64 -26.27 -2.30
CA TYR A 5 2.88 -25.94 -3.01
C TYR A 5 3.53 -27.21 -3.56
N SER A 6 4.13 -27.11 -4.76
CA SER A 6 4.89 -28.20 -5.36
C SER A 6 6.04 -27.68 -6.19
N ASN A 7 7.27 -28.07 -5.86
CA ASN A 7 8.47 -27.82 -6.68
C ASN A 7 8.32 -28.43 -8.08
N VAL A 8 7.83 -29.68 -8.16
CA VAL A 8 7.61 -30.38 -9.44
C VAL A 8 6.66 -29.62 -10.36
N ALA A 9 5.69 -28.88 -9.82
CA ALA A 9 4.81 -28.07 -10.64
C ALA A 9 5.57 -26.93 -11.36
N PHE A 10 6.57 -26.33 -10.71
CA PHE A 10 7.42 -25.31 -11.34
C PHE A 10 8.35 -25.91 -12.41
N GLU A 11 8.86 -27.11 -12.19
CA GLU A 11 9.62 -27.85 -13.21
C GLU A 11 8.76 -28.10 -14.46
N LEU A 12 7.52 -28.56 -14.27
CA LEU A 12 6.57 -28.76 -15.38
C LEU A 12 6.24 -27.45 -16.09
N LEU A 13 6.07 -26.35 -15.35
CA LEU A 13 5.86 -25.03 -15.94
C LEU A 13 7.07 -24.56 -16.75
N GLY A 14 8.29 -24.84 -16.27
CA GLY A 14 9.53 -24.60 -17.03
C GLY A 14 9.53 -25.33 -18.37
N LEU A 15 9.23 -26.64 -18.37
CA LEU A 15 9.10 -27.42 -19.61
C LEU A 15 8.02 -26.91 -20.56
N VAL A 16 6.88 -26.46 -20.02
CA VAL A 16 5.83 -25.80 -20.82
C VAL A 16 6.34 -24.51 -21.45
N LEU A 17 7.06 -23.70 -20.68
CA LEU A 17 7.65 -22.45 -21.15
C LEU A 17 8.60 -22.74 -22.33
N GLU A 18 9.54 -23.67 -22.19
CA GLU A 18 10.47 -24.09 -23.25
C GLU A 18 9.73 -24.53 -24.50
N LYS A 19 8.69 -25.32 -24.32
CA LYS A 19 7.89 -25.82 -25.44
C LYS A 19 7.16 -24.73 -26.20
N VAL A 20 6.62 -23.74 -25.47
CA VAL A 20 5.83 -22.65 -26.06
C VAL A 20 6.74 -21.60 -26.71
N THR A 21 7.87 -21.29 -26.10
CA THR A 21 8.81 -20.27 -26.59
C THR A 21 9.81 -20.79 -27.59
N ASN A 22 10.03 -22.12 -27.65
CA ASN A 22 11.08 -22.77 -28.40
C ASN A 22 12.49 -22.28 -28.03
N GLN A 23 12.68 -21.95 -26.75
CA GLN A 23 13.92 -21.52 -26.11
C GLN A 23 14.18 -22.40 -24.90
N THR A 24 15.43 -22.45 -24.41
CA THR A 24 15.70 -23.03 -23.06
C THR A 24 15.17 -22.10 -22.00
N TYR A 25 14.85 -22.65 -20.82
CA TYR A 25 14.38 -21.86 -19.67
C TYR A 25 15.37 -20.74 -19.32
N GLU A 26 16.66 -21.05 -19.29
CA GLU A 26 17.75 -20.12 -19.00
C GLU A 26 17.78 -18.96 -19.99
N SER A 27 17.75 -19.25 -21.29
CA SER A 27 17.76 -18.22 -22.34
C SER A 27 16.55 -17.30 -22.24
N TYR A 28 15.37 -17.89 -22.00
CA TYR A 28 14.15 -17.12 -21.87
C TYR A 28 14.16 -16.20 -20.64
N ILE A 29 14.60 -16.69 -19.47
CA ILE A 29 14.67 -15.89 -18.25
C ILE A 29 15.69 -14.75 -18.40
N GLU A 30 16.83 -15.03 -19.01
CA GLU A 30 17.85 -14.02 -19.31
C GLU A 30 17.26 -12.89 -20.18
N GLU A 31 16.64 -13.23 -21.31
CA GLU A 31 16.11 -12.26 -22.26
C GLU A 31 14.86 -11.53 -21.75
N ALA A 32 13.96 -12.24 -21.06
CA ALA A 32 12.68 -11.69 -20.66
C ALA A 32 12.72 -10.92 -19.32
N ILE A 33 13.68 -11.24 -18.44
CA ILE A 33 13.73 -10.70 -17.08
C ILE A 33 15.07 -10.03 -16.78
N PHE A 34 16.19 -10.77 -16.85
CA PHE A 34 17.47 -10.26 -16.35
C PHE A 34 17.98 -9.07 -17.16
N GLN A 35 17.97 -9.17 -18.48
CA GLN A 35 18.45 -8.11 -19.36
C GLN A 35 17.57 -6.85 -19.31
N PRO A 36 16.22 -6.91 -19.47
CA PRO A 36 15.37 -5.74 -19.40
C PRO A 36 15.43 -5.02 -18.06
N LEU A 37 15.63 -5.75 -16.95
CA LEU A 37 15.74 -5.18 -15.61
C LEU A 37 17.17 -4.83 -15.22
N ASN A 38 18.14 -5.04 -16.12
CA ASN A 38 19.57 -4.82 -15.84
C ASN A 38 20.07 -5.58 -14.58
N MET A 39 19.64 -6.85 -14.45
CA MET A 39 19.99 -7.74 -13.34
C MET A 39 21.31 -8.46 -13.62
N SER A 40 22.40 -7.70 -13.74
CA SER A 40 23.71 -8.17 -14.21
C SER A 40 24.44 -9.14 -13.25
N LYS A 41 23.92 -9.37 -12.07
CA LYS A 41 24.42 -10.31 -11.06
C LYS A 41 23.49 -11.52 -10.89
N SER A 42 22.51 -11.68 -11.77
CA SER A 42 21.57 -12.79 -11.76
C SER A 42 21.86 -13.73 -12.92
N THR A 43 21.89 -15.02 -12.65
CA THR A 43 22.21 -16.05 -13.66
C THR A 43 21.67 -17.41 -13.23
N LEU A 44 21.49 -18.31 -14.20
CA LEU A 44 21.22 -19.73 -13.99
C LEU A 44 22.46 -20.61 -14.21
N SER A 45 23.54 -20.01 -14.66
CA SER A 45 24.84 -20.64 -14.75
C SER A 45 25.67 -20.43 -13.49
N LEU A 46 26.50 -21.38 -13.10
CA LEU A 46 27.38 -21.25 -11.93
C LEU A 46 28.30 -20.01 -12.06
N PRO A 47 28.17 -19.02 -11.17
CA PRO A 47 29.07 -17.88 -11.17
C PRO A 47 30.43 -18.23 -10.56
N PRO A 48 31.47 -17.42 -10.80
CA PRO A 48 32.76 -17.64 -10.15
C PRO A 48 32.63 -17.48 -8.61
N ASP A 49 33.38 -18.28 -7.85
CA ASP A 49 33.35 -18.27 -6.38
C ASP A 49 33.56 -16.89 -5.78
N SER A 50 34.36 -16.05 -6.41
CA SER A 50 34.60 -14.67 -5.99
C SER A 50 33.38 -13.75 -6.07
N ALA A 51 32.31 -14.19 -6.76
CA ALA A 51 31.08 -13.41 -6.91
C ALA A 51 30.01 -13.76 -5.86
N GLY A 52 30.22 -14.82 -5.06
CA GLY A 52 29.22 -15.34 -4.15
C GLY A 52 29.62 -15.34 -2.67
N VAL A 53 28.64 -15.61 -1.83
CA VAL A 53 28.82 -15.95 -0.43
C VAL A 53 28.74 -17.46 -0.33
N ILE A 54 29.87 -18.13 -0.03
CA ILE A 54 29.97 -19.60 0.02
C ILE A 54 30.18 -20.01 1.48
N PRO A 55 29.20 -20.63 2.14
CA PRO A 55 29.35 -21.17 3.49
C PRO A 55 30.40 -22.27 3.60
N LEU A 56 31.01 -22.45 4.76
CA LEU A 56 32.00 -23.47 5.02
C LEU A 56 31.40 -24.88 5.18
N GLU A 57 30.15 -24.95 5.61
CA GLU A 57 29.39 -26.19 5.79
C GLU A 57 28.81 -26.69 4.47
N PRO A 58 28.31 -27.95 4.38
CA PRO A 58 27.70 -28.48 3.17
C PRO A 58 26.63 -27.53 2.61
N GLN A 59 26.75 -27.18 1.35
CA GLN A 59 25.94 -26.18 0.67
C GLN A 59 25.72 -26.52 -0.82
N TYR A 60 24.81 -25.79 -1.47
CA TYR A 60 24.41 -25.97 -2.87
C TYR A 60 24.95 -24.84 -3.77
N TRP A 61 26.24 -24.46 -3.61
CA TRP A 61 26.82 -23.42 -4.46
C TRP A 61 27.10 -23.89 -5.87
N ASP A 62 27.71 -25.06 -6.00
CA ASP A 62 28.20 -25.61 -7.25
C ASP A 62 27.35 -26.78 -7.78
N VAL A 63 26.09 -26.85 -7.37
CA VAL A 63 25.17 -27.90 -7.82
C VAL A 63 24.44 -27.45 -9.07
N ASP A 64 24.65 -28.13 -10.17
CA ASP A 64 23.83 -27.96 -11.38
C ASP A 64 22.42 -28.48 -11.10
N ALA A 65 21.45 -27.57 -11.06
CA ALA A 65 20.06 -27.88 -10.80
C ALA A 65 19.36 -28.54 -12.02
N GLY A 66 19.92 -28.41 -13.23
CA GLY A 66 19.35 -28.98 -14.44
C GLY A 66 17.87 -28.72 -14.62
N ILE A 67 17.07 -29.79 -14.72
CA ILE A 67 15.61 -29.70 -14.85
C ILE A 67 14.94 -28.97 -13.68
N GLN A 68 15.59 -28.83 -12.53
CA GLN A 68 15.11 -28.12 -11.36
C GLN A 68 15.38 -26.59 -11.39
N ASN A 69 16.03 -26.08 -12.43
CA ASN A 69 16.29 -24.65 -12.59
C ASN A 69 15.05 -23.77 -12.40
N PRO A 70 13.86 -24.12 -12.92
CA PRO A 70 12.64 -23.33 -12.66
C PRO A 70 12.20 -23.30 -11.20
N THR A 71 12.62 -24.27 -10.40
CA THR A 71 12.27 -24.38 -8.98
C THR A 71 13.18 -23.54 -8.10
N GLY A 72 14.50 -23.53 -8.36
CA GLY A 72 15.43 -22.86 -7.44
C GLY A 72 16.86 -22.67 -7.97
N GLY A 73 17.10 -22.74 -9.29
CA GLY A 73 18.43 -22.65 -9.89
C GLY A 73 19.02 -21.25 -10.06
N ILE A 74 18.30 -20.19 -9.68
CA ILE A 74 18.75 -18.80 -9.91
C ILE A 74 19.75 -18.38 -8.84
N TYR A 75 20.94 -17.96 -9.27
CA TYR A 75 21.87 -17.16 -8.49
C TYR A 75 21.51 -15.68 -8.64
N SER A 76 21.50 -14.92 -7.57
CA SER A 76 21.18 -13.49 -7.61
C SER A 76 21.80 -12.71 -6.46
N SER A 77 21.65 -11.39 -6.49
CA SER A 77 22.07 -10.48 -5.43
C SER A 77 20.90 -9.65 -4.91
N SER A 78 21.03 -9.11 -3.70
CA SER A 78 20.03 -8.20 -3.13
C SER A 78 19.79 -6.98 -4.02
N THR A 79 20.81 -6.47 -4.68
CA THR A 79 20.68 -5.35 -5.64
C THR A 79 19.80 -5.70 -6.83
N ASP A 80 20.02 -6.87 -7.44
CA ASP A 80 19.23 -7.27 -8.60
C ASP A 80 17.80 -7.65 -8.22
N LEU A 81 17.61 -8.34 -7.09
CA LEU A 81 16.28 -8.64 -6.57
C LEU A 81 15.52 -7.36 -6.18
N SER A 82 16.20 -6.29 -5.74
CA SER A 82 15.56 -4.99 -5.52
C SER A 82 15.04 -4.37 -6.82
N LYS A 83 15.75 -4.52 -7.94
CA LYS A 83 15.26 -4.09 -9.26
C LYS A 83 14.01 -4.89 -9.67
N TYR A 84 14.04 -6.20 -9.46
CA TYR A 84 12.91 -7.09 -9.72
C TYR A 84 11.68 -6.72 -8.87
N LEU A 85 11.84 -6.53 -7.56
CA LEU A 85 10.77 -6.12 -6.67
C LEU A 85 10.19 -4.76 -7.06
N ARG A 86 11.04 -3.80 -7.39
CA ARG A 86 10.60 -2.48 -7.87
C ARG A 86 9.76 -2.59 -9.14
N TYR A 87 10.20 -3.41 -10.10
CA TYR A 87 9.45 -3.64 -11.33
C TYR A 87 8.07 -4.23 -11.03
N ILE A 88 7.99 -5.24 -10.16
CA ILE A 88 6.72 -5.85 -9.76
C ILE A 88 5.81 -4.83 -9.09
N LEU A 89 6.30 -4.10 -8.08
CA LEU A 89 5.50 -3.13 -7.33
C LEU A 89 4.94 -2.01 -8.22
N THR A 90 5.67 -1.61 -9.26
CA THR A 90 5.20 -0.56 -10.19
C THR A 90 4.27 -1.08 -11.28
N HIS A 91 4.28 -2.40 -11.56
CA HIS A 91 3.57 -2.98 -12.71
C HIS A 91 2.59 -4.11 -12.37
N TYR A 92 2.45 -4.51 -11.11
CA TYR A 92 1.68 -5.71 -10.74
C TYR A 92 0.22 -5.68 -11.23
N ASN A 93 -0.39 -4.52 -11.32
CA ASN A 93 -1.75 -4.36 -11.85
C ASN A 93 -1.86 -4.62 -13.35
N THR A 94 -0.75 -4.52 -14.09
CA THR A 94 -0.70 -4.68 -15.55
C THR A 94 -0.07 -6.00 -15.98
N ILE A 95 0.83 -6.57 -15.18
CA ILE A 95 1.60 -7.78 -15.54
C ILE A 95 0.72 -9.03 -15.56
N ALA A 96 -0.04 -9.27 -14.51
CA ALA A 96 -0.79 -10.51 -14.32
C ALA A 96 -2.28 -10.28 -14.05
N GLY A 97 -2.75 -9.09 -14.34
CA GLY A 97 -4.12 -8.69 -14.03
C GLY A 97 -4.34 -8.36 -12.56
N LEU A 98 -5.55 -7.96 -12.23
CA LEU A 98 -5.93 -7.39 -10.93
C LEU A 98 -5.78 -8.34 -9.73
N ASN A 99 -5.55 -9.63 -9.95
CA ASN A 99 -5.60 -10.64 -8.89
C ASN A 99 -4.25 -11.25 -8.52
N TRP A 100 -3.13 -10.76 -9.05
CA TRP A 100 -1.83 -11.41 -8.86
C TRP A 100 -1.38 -11.43 -7.39
N PHE A 101 -1.70 -10.39 -6.62
CA PHE A 101 -1.39 -10.32 -5.19
C PHE A 101 -2.54 -10.78 -4.27
N HIS A 102 -3.59 -11.38 -4.85
CA HIS A 102 -4.72 -11.84 -4.06
C HIS A 102 -4.54 -13.28 -3.58
N PRO A 103 -5.02 -13.60 -2.37
CA PRO A 103 -5.07 -14.97 -1.88
C PRO A 103 -5.93 -15.85 -2.79
N ALA A 104 -5.38 -16.98 -3.23
CA ALA A 104 -6.12 -18.00 -3.97
C ALA A 104 -6.75 -19.04 -3.02
N SER A 105 -6.07 -19.36 -1.92
CA SER A 105 -6.58 -20.30 -0.91
C SER A 105 -5.86 -20.14 0.43
N PRO A 106 -6.46 -20.56 1.56
CA PRO A 106 -5.78 -20.67 2.84
C PRO A 106 -4.62 -21.65 2.78
N SER A 107 -3.55 -21.37 3.52
CA SER A 107 -2.45 -22.28 3.81
C SER A 107 -2.59 -22.91 5.21
N GLY A 108 -1.50 -23.45 5.76
CA GLY A 108 -1.53 -24.06 7.09
C GLY A 108 -1.66 -23.11 8.28
N GLY A 109 -1.37 -21.81 8.10
CA GLY A 109 -1.47 -20.80 9.14
C GLY A 109 -2.80 -20.04 9.11
N ILE A 110 -3.23 -19.49 10.26
CA ILE A 110 -4.52 -18.78 10.39
C ILE A 110 -4.56 -17.54 9.49
N HIS A 111 -3.43 -16.84 9.36
CA HIS A 111 -3.29 -15.60 8.59
C HIS A 111 -2.47 -15.79 7.32
N SER A 112 -2.22 -17.05 6.94
CA SER A 112 -1.40 -17.41 5.78
C SER A 112 -2.24 -17.92 4.63
N PHE A 113 -1.87 -17.53 3.41
CA PHE A 113 -2.58 -17.89 2.19
C PHE A 113 -1.57 -18.23 1.08
N TYR A 114 -2.00 -19.05 0.14
CA TYR A 114 -1.34 -19.21 -1.14
C TYR A 114 -1.94 -18.26 -2.17
N GLY A 115 -1.07 -17.53 -2.85
CA GLY A 115 -1.36 -16.83 -4.10
C GLY A 115 -0.94 -17.66 -5.31
N MET A 116 -0.72 -17.00 -6.44
CA MET A 116 -0.16 -17.63 -7.64
C MET A 116 0.97 -16.75 -8.21
N PRO A 117 2.22 -17.00 -7.81
CA PRO A 117 2.78 -18.11 -6.99
C PRO A 117 3.08 -17.74 -5.52
N TRP A 118 2.54 -16.68 -5.00
CA TRP A 118 2.97 -16.02 -3.76
C TRP A 118 2.55 -16.77 -2.49
N GLU A 119 3.37 -16.64 -1.46
CA GLU A 119 3.08 -16.95 -0.07
C GLU A 119 2.65 -15.66 0.59
N ILE A 120 1.41 -15.59 1.07
CA ILE A 120 0.79 -14.33 1.51
C ILE A 120 0.49 -14.40 2.99
N LEU A 121 0.95 -13.40 3.75
CA LEU A 121 0.60 -13.20 5.15
C LEU A 121 -0.24 -11.93 5.30
N HIS A 122 -1.41 -12.04 5.94
CA HIS A 122 -2.18 -10.91 6.42
C HIS A 122 -2.06 -10.83 7.93
N THR A 123 -1.66 -9.69 8.49
CA THR A 123 -1.50 -9.57 9.94
C THR A 123 -1.78 -8.15 10.43
N ASP A 124 -2.42 -8.01 11.58
CA ASP A 124 -2.66 -6.76 12.29
C ASP A 124 -1.66 -6.51 13.43
N ARG A 125 -0.58 -7.32 13.49
CA ARG A 125 0.38 -7.32 14.60
C ARG A 125 1.58 -6.40 14.38
N VAL A 126 1.73 -5.83 13.20
CA VAL A 126 2.92 -5.03 12.82
C VAL A 126 2.75 -3.58 13.24
N LEU A 127 1.60 -2.98 12.93
CA LEU A 127 1.30 -1.58 13.22
C LEU A 127 0.70 -1.47 14.62
N LYS A 128 1.34 -0.67 15.48
CA LYS A 128 0.98 -0.60 16.92
C LYS A 128 -0.26 0.23 17.17
N ASP A 129 -0.35 1.37 16.49
CA ASP A 129 -1.35 2.40 16.77
C ASP A 129 -2.58 2.27 15.87
N SER A 130 -2.39 2.06 14.58
CA SER A 130 -3.50 1.92 13.64
C SER A 130 -4.15 0.56 13.67
N ARG A 131 -3.41 -0.49 14.04
CA ARG A 131 -3.85 -1.90 13.98
C ARG A 131 -4.45 -2.29 12.63
N ARG A 132 -4.07 -1.57 11.56
CA ARG A 132 -4.49 -1.94 10.21
C ARG A 132 -3.83 -3.26 9.82
N PRO A 133 -4.56 -4.19 9.19
CA PRO A 133 -3.94 -5.36 8.61
C PRO A 133 -2.92 -4.98 7.53
N VAL A 134 -1.74 -5.58 7.62
CA VAL A 134 -0.67 -5.44 6.63
C VAL A 134 -0.58 -6.73 5.82
N ARG A 135 -0.43 -6.59 4.50
CA ARG A 135 -0.24 -7.72 3.60
C ARG A 135 1.22 -7.83 3.20
N PHE A 136 1.81 -8.97 3.52
CA PHE A 136 3.11 -9.37 3.02
C PHE A 136 2.91 -10.35 1.87
N ILE A 137 3.35 -9.98 0.69
CA ILE A 137 3.35 -10.81 -0.52
C ILE A 137 4.77 -11.32 -0.68
N THR A 138 4.99 -12.59 -0.40
CA THR A 138 6.33 -13.14 -0.26
C THR A 138 6.59 -14.32 -1.18
N LYS A 139 7.87 -14.62 -1.40
CA LYS A 139 8.33 -15.92 -1.88
C LYS A 139 9.62 -16.30 -1.18
N GLY A 140 9.55 -17.38 -0.43
CA GLY A 140 10.70 -17.97 0.25
C GLY A 140 11.54 -18.86 -0.66
N GLY A 141 12.80 -18.99 -0.35
CA GLY A 141 13.74 -19.94 -0.96
C GLY A 141 14.62 -20.59 0.10
N GLY A 142 14.85 -21.90 -0.04
CA GLY A 142 15.72 -22.66 0.85
C GLY A 142 16.43 -23.79 0.11
N LEU A 143 17.74 -23.78 0.21
CA LEU A 143 18.63 -24.87 -0.24
C LEU A 143 19.65 -25.13 0.88
N PRO A 144 20.27 -26.30 0.94
CA PRO A 144 21.35 -26.51 1.89
C PRO A 144 22.39 -25.39 1.84
N GLY A 145 22.64 -24.75 2.97
CA GLY A 145 23.53 -23.61 3.12
C GLY A 145 22.97 -22.24 2.77
N TYR A 146 21.71 -22.13 2.28
CA TYR A 146 21.12 -20.85 1.86
C TYR A 146 19.66 -20.75 2.27
N THR A 147 19.29 -19.57 2.75
CA THR A 147 17.90 -19.20 3.03
C THR A 147 17.63 -17.80 2.51
N SER A 148 16.53 -17.63 1.82
CA SER A 148 16.18 -16.36 1.18
C SER A 148 14.70 -16.07 1.26
N ILE A 149 14.36 -14.79 1.18
CA ILE A 149 12.99 -14.31 0.95
C ILE A 149 13.02 -13.01 0.17
N ILE A 150 12.07 -12.89 -0.72
CA ILE A 150 11.60 -11.60 -1.23
C ILE A 150 10.23 -11.31 -0.64
N ALA A 151 10.01 -10.08 -0.21
CA ALA A 151 8.74 -9.64 0.36
C ALA A 151 8.34 -8.29 -0.22
N MET A 152 7.08 -8.15 -0.57
CA MET A 152 6.46 -6.92 -1.02
C MET A 152 5.33 -6.54 -0.08
N ILE A 153 5.25 -5.27 0.25
CA ILE A 153 4.19 -4.69 1.06
C ILE A 153 3.56 -3.57 0.22
N PRO A 154 2.61 -3.92 -0.67
CA PRO A 154 2.08 -2.97 -1.66
C PRO A 154 1.41 -1.74 -1.02
N ASP A 155 0.85 -1.90 0.17
CA ASP A 155 0.18 -0.80 0.90
C ASP A 155 1.14 0.35 1.27
N PHE A 156 2.46 0.09 1.20
CA PHE A 156 3.53 1.06 1.50
C PHE A 156 4.56 1.22 0.37
N ASP A 157 4.30 0.66 -0.81
CA ASP A 157 5.28 0.62 -1.92
C ASP A 157 6.65 0.05 -1.50
N LEU A 158 6.66 -0.88 -0.57
CA LEU A 158 7.87 -1.39 0.07
C LEU A 158 8.23 -2.77 -0.45
N GLY A 159 9.50 -2.96 -0.85
CA GLY A 159 10.09 -4.24 -1.20
C GLY A 159 11.29 -4.56 -0.33
N VAL A 160 11.37 -5.80 0.14
CA VAL A 160 12.44 -6.29 1.02
C VAL A 160 13.04 -7.57 0.44
N THR A 161 14.35 -7.68 0.48
CA THR A 161 15.09 -8.89 0.14
C THR A 161 16.01 -9.26 1.29
N ILE A 162 15.92 -10.50 1.79
CA ILE A 162 16.81 -11.05 2.80
C ILE A 162 17.44 -12.30 2.23
N LEU A 163 18.77 -12.32 2.15
CA LEU A 163 19.57 -13.42 1.67
C LEU A 163 20.57 -13.83 2.76
N VAL A 164 20.52 -15.07 3.20
CA VAL A 164 21.40 -15.60 4.23
C VAL A 164 22.16 -16.81 3.67
N GLY A 165 23.48 -16.74 3.68
CA GLY A 165 24.38 -17.86 3.45
C GLY A 165 24.96 -18.38 4.75
N GLY A 166 24.89 -19.68 5.03
CA GLY A 166 25.36 -20.32 6.25
C GLY A 166 24.22 -20.71 7.19
N ASN A 167 24.42 -20.47 8.52
CA ASN A 167 23.43 -20.85 9.51
C ASN A 167 22.14 -20.02 9.34
N SER A 168 21.01 -20.71 9.17
CA SER A 168 19.69 -20.11 8.98
C SER A 168 19.01 -19.62 10.28
N ASP A 169 19.57 -19.87 11.46
CA ASP A 169 18.96 -19.53 12.76
C ASP A 169 18.71 -18.02 12.91
N ILE A 170 19.49 -17.20 12.23
CA ILE A 170 19.34 -15.74 12.23
C ILE A 170 18.22 -15.25 11.31
N PHE A 171 17.79 -16.06 10.35
CA PHE A 171 16.88 -15.64 9.26
C PHE A 171 15.54 -15.15 9.79
N GLU A 172 14.88 -15.92 10.65
CA GLU A 172 13.57 -15.54 11.20
C GLU A 172 13.65 -14.25 12.04
N LYS A 173 14.72 -14.09 12.81
CA LYS A 173 14.96 -12.87 13.59
C LYS A 173 15.17 -11.65 12.71
N LEU A 174 15.90 -11.81 11.60
CA LEU A 174 16.09 -10.75 10.62
C LEU A 174 14.79 -10.40 9.93
N LEU A 175 14.02 -11.41 9.53
CA LEU A 175 12.74 -11.21 8.86
C LEU A 175 11.76 -10.44 9.76
N ASP A 176 11.63 -10.84 11.02
CA ASP A 176 10.78 -10.16 11.99
C ASP A 176 11.24 -8.72 12.26
N ALA A 177 12.51 -8.53 12.59
CA ALA A 177 13.06 -7.22 12.91
C ALA A 177 12.99 -6.24 11.72
N VAL A 178 13.42 -6.69 10.54
CA VAL A 178 13.46 -5.85 9.32
C VAL A 178 12.04 -5.56 8.84
N GLY A 179 11.19 -6.59 8.73
CA GLY A 179 9.81 -6.43 8.27
C GLY A 179 9.02 -5.49 9.17
N THR A 180 9.07 -5.70 10.48
CA THR A 180 8.37 -4.85 11.46
C THR A 180 8.89 -3.41 11.44
N THR A 181 10.20 -3.22 11.53
CA THR A 181 10.80 -1.88 11.59
C THR A 181 10.52 -1.07 10.33
N LEU A 182 10.69 -1.67 9.16
CA LEU A 182 10.47 -0.96 7.88
C LEU A 182 9.01 -0.59 7.68
N VAL A 183 8.08 -1.46 8.04
CA VAL A 183 6.64 -1.18 7.88
C VAL A 183 6.19 -0.08 8.85
N GLN A 184 6.64 -0.12 10.11
CA GLN A 184 6.35 0.93 11.09
C GLN A 184 6.93 2.29 10.65
N ALA A 185 8.17 2.31 10.16
CA ALA A 185 8.78 3.51 9.63
C ALA A 185 8.06 4.04 8.38
N ALA A 186 7.61 3.14 7.50
CA ALA A 186 6.85 3.51 6.30
C ALA A 186 5.48 4.12 6.65
N GLU A 187 4.78 3.58 7.67
CA GLU A 187 3.54 4.18 8.17
C GLU A 187 3.80 5.60 8.71
N GLU A 188 4.81 5.77 9.55
CA GLU A 188 5.17 7.09 10.09
C GLU A 188 5.50 8.10 8.99
N ILE A 189 6.29 7.70 7.99
CA ILE A 189 6.63 8.54 6.84
C ILE A 189 5.36 8.88 6.04
N SER A 190 4.49 7.92 5.81
CA SER A 190 3.23 8.14 5.09
C SER A 190 2.33 9.15 5.82
N ILE A 191 2.16 9.02 7.13
CA ILE A 191 1.39 9.96 7.94
C ILE A 191 2.02 11.36 7.85
N ARG A 192 3.33 11.49 7.97
CA ARG A 192 4.05 12.77 7.85
C ARG A 192 3.83 13.41 6.49
N GLN A 193 3.90 12.64 5.40
CA GLN A 193 3.63 13.13 4.05
C GLN A 193 2.19 13.61 3.89
N LEU A 194 1.21 12.91 4.48
CA LEU A 194 -0.17 13.36 4.50
C LEU A 194 -0.34 14.66 5.29
N GLN A 195 0.35 14.78 6.44
CA GLN A 195 0.35 16.00 7.25
C GLN A 195 0.91 17.20 6.49
N GLU A 196 2.03 17.02 5.83
CA GLU A 196 2.67 18.08 5.05
C GLU A 196 1.77 18.57 3.90
N ARG A 197 1.11 17.66 3.20
CA ARG A 197 0.34 17.96 1.98
C ARG A 197 -1.06 18.51 2.27
N TYR A 198 -1.82 17.88 3.16
CA TYR A 198 -3.27 18.04 3.23
C TYR A 198 -3.74 18.71 4.53
N VAL A 199 -2.97 18.61 5.63
CA VAL A 199 -3.40 19.12 6.94
C VAL A 199 -3.40 20.64 6.97
N GLY A 200 -4.48 21.20 7.45
CA GLY A 200 -4.65 22.64 7.62
C GLY A 200 -6.09 23.06 7.86
N THR A 201 -6.27 24.35 8.12
CA THR A 201 -7.59 24.97 8.13
C THR A 201 -7.77 25.71 6.82
N TYR A 202 -8.85 25.41 6.15
CA TYR A 202 -9.26 26.01 4.88
C TYR A 202 -10.49 26.86 5.12
N ILE A 203 -10.46 28.11 4.70
CA ILE A 203 -11.55 29.08 4.93
C ILE A 203 -12.05 29.70 3.62
N SER A 204 -13.31 30.09 3.59
CA SER A 204 -13.85 30.88 2.48
C SER A 204 -13.21 32.27 2.43
N THR A 205 -12.73 32.67 1.26
CA THR A 205 -12.25 34.02 1.01
C THR A 205 -13.42 35.05 0.95
N ASN A 206 -14.64 34.57 0.77
CA ASN A 206 -15.82 35.40 0.85
C ASN A 206 -16.29 35.51 2.32
N HIS A 207 -16.00 36.62 2.95
CA HIS A 207 -16.33 36.89 4.37
C HIS A 207 -17.83 36.85 4.70
N THR A 208 -18.72 36.88 3.70
CA THR A 208 -20.16 36.71 3.93
C THR A 208 -20.57 35.26 4.07
N LEU A 209 -19.70 34.34 3.68
CA LEU A 209 -19.92 32.90 3.80
C LEU A 209 -19.13 32.38 5.00
N ASN A 210 -19.79 32.11 6.11
CA ASN A 210 -19.19 31.42 7.24
C ASN A 210 -18.97 29.96 6.88
N SER A 211 -17.86 29.69 6.15
CA SER A 211 -17.53 28.33 5.65
C SER A 211 -16.07 28.04 5.87
N SER A 212 -15.79 26.89 6.47
CA SER A 212 -14.44 26.43 6.78
C SER A 212 -14.38 24.92 6.87
N MET A 213 -13.18 24.37 6.65
CA MET A 213 -12.86 22.96 6.85
C MET A 213 -11.52 22.82 7.55
N THR A 214 -11.44 22.00 8.58
CA THR A 214 -10.19 21.62 9.23
C THR A 214 -9.89 20.17 8.93
N ILE A 215 -8.71 19.93 8.38
CA ILE A 215 -8.22 18.59 7.99
C ILE A 215 -7.02 18.27 8.87
N VAL A 216 -7.00 17.08 9.44
CA VAL A 216 -5.89 16.51 10.20
C VAL A 216 -5.45 15.18 9.57
N ALA A 217 -4.28 14.69 9.93
CA ALA A 217 -3.82 13.35 9.51
C ALA A 217 -3.11 12.67 10.66
N ASP A 218 -3.52 11.45 10.94
CA ASP A 218 -3.00 10.57 11.99
C ASP A 218 -3.10 9.10 11.55
N VAL A 219 -3.03 8.18 12.50
CA VAL A 219 -3.16 6.73 12.26
C VAL A 219 -4.48 6.31 11.60
N ARG A 220 -5.49 7.15 11.60
CA ARG A 220 -6.77 6.96 10.90
C ARG A 220 -6.70 7.35 9.41
N GLY A 221 -5.59 7.96 8.99
CA GLY A 221 -5.41 8.57 7.68
C GLY A 221 -5.74 10.07 7.68
N VAL A 222 -6.25 10.60 6.58
CA VAL A 222 -6.69 11.99 6.47
C VAL A 222 -8.11 12.10 6.97
N VAL A 223 -8.33 12.96 7.97
CA VAL A 223 -9.61 13.11 8.68
C VAL A 223 -10.11 14.55 8.59
N VAL A 224 -11.40 14.73 8.30
CA VAL A 224 -12.08 16.01 8.41
C VAL A 224 -12.54 16.17 9.85
N GLU A 225 -11.83 16.98 10.61
CA GLU A 225 -12.13 17.23 12.02
C GLU A 225 -13.29 18.21 12.19
N ARG A 226 -13.39 19.21 11.31
CA ARG A 226 -14.45 20.23 11.30
C ARG A 226 -14.84 20.55 9.86
N PHE A 227 -16.14 20.69 9.63
CA PHE A 227 -16.66 21.17 8.35
C PHE A 227 -17.90 22.04 8.60
N VAL A 228 -17.77 23.33 8.34
CA VAL A 228 -18.84 24.31 8.42
C VAL A 228 -19.13 24.83 7.01
N SER A 229 -20.38 24.85 6.61
CA SER A 229 -20.84 25.46 5.37
C SER A 229 -21.97 26.43 5.66
N ASN A 230 -21.74 27.71 5.36
CA ASN A 230 -22.69 28.80 5.62
C ASN A 230 -23.25 28.78 7.06
N GLY A 231 -22.36 28.63 8.04
CA GLY A 231 -22.71 28.56 9.47
C GLY A 231 -23.24 27.20 9.96
N THR A 232 -23.51 26.25 9.08
CA THR A 232 -24.00 24.92 9.46
C THR A 232 -22.87 23.95 9.66
N ASP A 233 -22.79 23.25 10.79
CA ASP A 233 -21.91 22.13 11.01
C ASP A 233 -22.37 20.92 10.18
N VAL A 234 -21.68 20.70 9.06
CA VAL A 234 -22.03 19.66 8.09
C VAL A 234 -21.78 18.26 8.64
N LEU A 235 -20.73 18.07 9.44
CA LEU A 235 -20.42 16.77 10.02
C LEU A 235 -21.57 16.29 10.92
N SER A 236 -22.06 17.17 11.79
CA SER A 236 -23.18 16.86 12.69
C SER A 236 -24.52 16.79 11.95
N ALA A 237 -24.78 17.72 11.04
CA ALA A 237 -26.06 17.81 10.34
C ALA A 237 -26.28 16.68 9.34
N VAL A 238 -25.21 16.12 8.76
CA VAL A 238 -25.31 15.15 7.68
C VAL A 238 -24.57 13.86 8.01
N PHE A 239 -23.24 13.89 8.11
CA PHE A 239 -22.44 12.67 8.19
C PHE A 239 -22.74 11.82 9.42
N LYS A 240 -22.85 12.40 10.61
CA LYS A 240 -23.18 11.67 11.85
C LYS A 240 -24.58 11.05 11.86
N ARG A 241 -25.50 11.52 11.02
CA ARG A 241 -26.83 10.93 10.91
C ARG A 241 -26.87 9.58 10.22
N PHE A 242 -25.82 9.25 9.48
CA PHE A 242 -25.70 7.96 8.78
C PHE A 242 -24.96 6.89 9.60
N SER A 243 -24.49 7.24 10.80
CA SER A 243 -23.83 6.29 11.70
C SER A 243 -24.59 6.16 13.00
N ALA A 244 -24.85 4.93 13.43
CA ALA A 244 -25.44 4.62 14.74
C ALA A 244 -24.38 4.54 15.86
N GLN A 245 -23.10 4.52 15.51
CA GLN A 245 -21.96 4.40 16.41
C GLN A 245 -21.16 5.72 16.44
N PRO A 246 -20.33 5.95 17.45
CA PRO A 246 -19.32 7.01 17.40
C PRO A 246 -18.49 6.88 16.11
N SER A 247 -18.41 7.96 15.36
CA SER A 247 -17.83 7.96 14.03
C SER A 247 -17.06 9.23 13.73
N TYR A 248 -16.12 9.12 12.80
CA TYR A 248 -15.38 10.25 12.25
C TYR A 248 -15.47 10.25 10.72
N THR A 249 -15.18 11.39 10.11
CA THR A 249 -15.17 11.53 8.65
C THR A 249 -13.73 11.46 8.15
N THR A 250 -13.42 10.43 7.37
CA THR A 250 -12.12 10.26 6.72
C THR A 250 -12.19 10.67 5.25
N LEU A 251 -11.04 10.98 4.66
CA LEU A 251 -10.88 11.22 3.24
C LEU A 251 -10.19 10.04 2.58
N ALA A 252 -10.78 9.52 1.51
CA ALA A 252 -10.19 8.48 0.69
C ALA A 252 -9.82 9.04 -0.69
N PRO A 253 -8.57 8.83 -1.17
CA PRO A 253 -8.17 9.22 -2.51
C PRO A 253 -8.85 8.35 -3.56
N THR A 254 -9.28 8.96 -4.66
CA THR A 254 -9.85 8.23 -5.80
C THR A 254 -8.82 7.90 -6.87
N LEU A 255 -7.63 8.50 -6.79
CA LEU A 255 -6.58 8.47 -7.81
C LEU A 255 -7.00 9.09 -9.16
N LEU A 256 -8.07 9.88 -9.14
CA LEU A 256 -8.57 10.63 -10.29
C LEU A 256 -8.24 12.11 -10.14
N PHE A 257 -8.16 12.81 -11.26
CA PHE A 257 -7.92 14.24 -11.33
C PHE A 257 -9.06 14.95 -12.08
N ARG A 258 -9.33 16.19 -11.73
CA ARG A 258 -10.26 17.03 -12.51
C ARG A 258 -9.70 17.36 -13.89
N ASP A 259 -8.40 17.62 -13.97
CA ASP A 259 -7.64 17.76 -15.21
C ASP A 259 -6.66 16.59 -15.30
N GLU A 260 -7.10 15.51 -15.95
CA GLU A 260 -6.29 14.29 -16.15
C GLU A 260 -5.02 14.54 -16.97
N GLN A 261 -5.06 15.48 -17.90
CA GLN A 261 -3.90 15.77 -18.77
C GLN A 261 -2.78 16.47 -17.98
N LYS A 262 -3.16 17.36 -17.07
CA LYS A 262 -2.20 18.10 -16.24
C LYS A 262 -1.95 17.47 -14.89
N GLN A 263 -2.69 16.41 -14.54
CA GLN A 263 -2.67 15.78 -13.22
C GLN A 263 -2.93 16.81 -12.11
N GLN A 264 -3.97 17.63 -12.29
CA GLN A 264 -4.36 18.70 -11.37
C GLN A 264 -5.78 18.49 -10.85
N GLY A 265 -6.05 18.97 -9.62
CA GLY A 265 -7.32 18.78 -8.96
C GLY A 265 -7.49 17.34 -8.47
N GLU A 266 -6.75 16.92 -7.44
CA GLU A 266 -6.85 15.59 -6.85
C GLU A 266 -8.24 15.37 -6.24
N LEU A 267 -8.98 14.37 -6.76
CA LEU A 267 -10.33 14.07 -6.33
C LEU A 267 -10.32 13.08 -5.15
N TRP A 268 -10.97 13.46 -4.07
CA TRP A 268 -11.11 12.66 -2.86
C TRP A 268 -12.58 12.49 -2.48
N ARG A 269 -12.87 11.48 -1.64
CA ARG A 269 -14.21 11.23 -1.10
C ARG A 269 -14.21 11.28 0.42
N MET A 270 -15.17 11.99 0.99
CA MET A 270 -15.48 11.96 2.43
C MET A 270 -16.26 10.66 2.74
N LEU A 271 -15.79 9.91 3.71
CA LEU A 271 -16.37 8.65 4.15
C LEU A 271 -16.61 8.68 5.66
N THR A 272 -17.68 8.06 6.11
CA THR A 272 -17.91 7.86 7.54
C THR A 272 -17.28 6.55 7.99
N SER A 273 -16.40 6.62 8.98
CA SER A 273 -15.75 5.47 9.61
C SER A 273 -16.11 5.40 11.09
N ASN A 274 -16.34 4.21 11.61
CA ASN A 274 -16.63 4.02 13.02
C ASN A 274 -15.38 4.16 13.87
N GLU A 275 -15.50 4.75 15.05
CA GLU A 275 -14.44 4.74 16.04
C GLU A 275 -14.32 3.33 16.64
N ARG A 276 -13.09 2.84 16.81
CA ARG A 276 -12.83 1.56 17.46
C ARG A 276 -12.94 1.73 18.97
N THR A 277 -13.86 1.00 19.57
CA THR A 277 -14.13 1.03 21.03
C THR A 277 -13.43 -0.12 21.78
N GLY A 278 -12.95 -1.15 21.07
CA GLY A 278 -12.40 -2.37 21.64
C GLY A 278 -13.43 -3.45 21.94
N GLU A 279 -14.71 -3.16 21.69
CA GLU A 279 -15.85 -4.09 21.85
C GLU A 279 -16.59 -4.27 20.52
N GLU A 280 -15.86 -4.21 19.41
CA GLU A 280 -16.44 -4.29 18.08
C GLU A 280 -17.01 -5.69 17.80
N SER A 281 -18.17 -5.72 17.15
CA SER A 281 -18.68 -6.94 16.54
C SER A 281 -17.90 -7.31 15.28
N ILE A 282 -18.00 -8.55 14.83
CA ILE A 282 -17.30 -9.02 13.62
C ILE A 282 -17.69 -8.24 12.35
N TRP A 283 -18.78 -7.50 12.39
CA TRP A 283 -19.31 -6.75 11.24
C TRP A 283 -19.06 -5.24 11.31
N ASP A 284 -18.50 -4.72 12.40
CA ASP A 284 -18.29 -3.27 12.56
C ASP A 284 -17.24 -2.72 11.61
N ASP A 285 -16.26 -3.54 11.22
CA ASP A 285 -15.27 -3.20 10.18
C ASP A 285 -15.75 -3.55 8.75
N PHE A 286 -16.97 -4.10 8.62
CA PHE A 286 -17.51 -4.46 7.31
C PHE A 286 -18.10 -3.24 6.61
N CYS A 287 -17.36 -2.72 5.63
CA CYS A 287 -17.84 -1.63 4.80
C CYS A 287 -18.86 -2.13 3.78
N MET A 288 -20.12 -1.96 4.09
CA MET A 288 -21.17 -2.01 3.08
C MET A 288 -21.20 -0.68 2.35
N ALA A 289 -20.51 -0.62 1.21
CA ALA A 289 -20.28 0.56 0.39
C ALA A 289 -21.47 1.54 0.33
N ASN A 290 -21.48 2.52 1.21
CA ASN A 290 -22.46 3.61 1.22
C ASN A 290 -21.97 4.82 0.41
N PHE A 291 -21.27 4.58 -0.71
CA PHE A 291 -20.48 5.62 -1.35
C PHE A 291 -21.21 6.37 -2.45
N ASP A 292 -22.29 5.82 -2.95
CA ASP A 292 -23.22 6.56 -3.79
C ASP A 292 -24.08 7.45 -2.91
N ASN A 293 -23.41 8.34 -2.20
CA ASN A 293 -24.07 9.32 -1.35
C ASN A 293 -25.03 10.17 -2.16
N PRO A 294 -26.03 10.74 -1.49
CA PRO A 294 -26.97 11.61 -2.15
C PRO A 294 -26.26 12.70 -2.94
N LEU A 295 -26.77 12.97 -4.12
CA LEU A 295 -26.34 14.09 -4.92
C LEU A 295 -26.92 15.38 -4.33
N TYR A 296 -26.09 16.40 -4.22
CA TYR A 296 -26.52 17.75 -3.95
C TYR A 296 -26.21 18.63 -5.17
N ALA A 297 -27.22 19.21 -5.75
CA ALA A 297 -27.10 20.00 -6.97
C ALA A 297 -26.44 19.25 -8.16
N GLY A 298 -26.67 17.94 -8.25
CA GLY A 298 -26.12 17.09 -9.33
C GLY A 298 -24.70 16.63 -9.12
N VAL A 299 -24.06 16.92 -7.98
CA VAL A 299 -22.70 16.52 -7.64
C VAL A 299 -22.71 15.66 -6.38
N GLY A 300 -21.80 14.73 -6.28
CA GLY A 300 -21.63 13.89 -5.09
C GLY A 300 -21.38 14.76 -3.85
N PHE A 301 -22.25 14.64 -2.86
CA PHE A 301 -22.18 15.42 -1.63
C PHE A 301 -20.88 15.22 -0.86
N ASN A 302 -20.28 14.05 -0.97
CA ASN A 302 -19.05 13.67 -0.31
C ASN A 302 -17.78 13.95 -1.14
N GLU A 303 -17.91 14.67 -2.25
CA GLU A 303 -16.79 14.99 -3.13
C GLU A 303 -16.01 16.19 -2.64
N LEU A 304 -14.69 16.07 -2.68
CA LEU A 304 -13.74 17.11 -2.33
C LEU A 304 -12.58 17.06 -3.33
N VAL A 305 -12.09 18.22 -3.75
CA VAL A 305 -10.97 18.32 -4.70
C VAL A 305 -9.89 19.22 -4.13
N PHE A 306 -8.65 18.74 -4.13
CA PHE A 306 -7.49 19.53 -3.74
C PHE A 306 -6.86 20.19 -4.97
N TRP A 307 -6.67 21.51 -4.89
CA TRP A 307 -6.09 22.35 -5.93
C TRP A 307 -4.88 23.12 -5.43
N ASP A 308 -4.21 23.79 -6.37
CA ASP A 308 -3.11 24.73 -6.13
C ASP A 308 -1.96 24.06 -5.33
N LYS A 309 -1.46 22.95 -5.89
CA LYS A 309 -0.30 22.26 -5.34
C LYS A 309 0.94 23.12 -5.46
N GLU A 310 1.53 23.50 -4.35
CA GLU A 310 2.75 24.28 -4.26
C GLU A 310 4.01 23.42 -4.54
N ASP A 311 5.17 24.06 -4.72
CA ASP A 311 6.43 23.37 -5.01
C ASP A 311 6.87 22.43 -3.87
N ASP A 312 6.50 22.72 -2.63
CA ASP A 312 6.73 21.86 -1.45
C ASP A 312 5.71 20.72 -1.32
N GLY A 313 4.77 20.64 -2.25
CA GLY A 313 3.74 19.58 -2.32
C GLY A 313 2.47 19.86 -1.54
N LYS A 314 2.35 20.98 -0.84
CA LYS A 314 1.12 21.39 -0.14
C LYS A 314 0.02 21.81 -1.10
N PHE A 315 -1.22 21.58 -0.69
CA PHE A 315 -2.38 22.05 -1.41
C PHE A 315 -2.92 23.34 -0.78
N GLY A 316 -3.08 24.38 -1.61
CA GLY A 316 -3.55 25.70 -1.19
C GLY A 316 -5.07 25.82 -1.13
N THR A 317 -5.81 25.04 -1.90
CA THR A 317 -7.24 25.17 -2.06
C THR A 317 -7.98 23.85 -1.95
N VAL A 318 -9.14 23.87 -1.30
CA VAL A 318 -10.12 22.79 -1.28
C VAL A 318 -11.38 23.24 -1.99
N GLU A 319 -11.78 22.56 -3.05
CA GLU A 319 -13.06 22.74 -3.72
C GLU A 319 -14.08 21.75 -3.16
N LEU A 320 -15.24 22.26 -2.77
CA LEU A 320 -16.41 21.51 -2.36
C LEU A 320 -17.50 21.72 -3.40
N SER A 321 -17.46 20.96 -4.49
CA SER A 321 -18.26 21.18 -5.69
C SER A 321 -19.77 21.17 -5.40
N ALA A 322 -20.25 20.24 -4.55
CA ALA A 322 -21.66 20.17 -4.16
C ALA A 322 -22.11 21.40 -3.37
N PHE A 323 -21.21 22.01 -2.59
CA PHE A 323 -21.47 23.21 -1.81
C PHE A 323 -21.19 24.50 -2.59
N ARG A 324 -20.61 24.39 -3.80
CA ARG A 324 -20.25 25.51 -4.68
C ARG A 324 -19.33 26.52 -4.01
N ILE A 325 -18.38 26.03 -3.23
CA ILE A 325 -17.40 26.86 -2.53
C ILE A 325 -15.99 26.32 -2.72
N ASN A 326 -15.05 27.28 -2.78
CA ASN A 326 -13.63 27.02 -2.64
C ASN A 326 -13.17 27.60 -1.31
N LEU A 327 -12.37 26.81 -0.60
CA LEU A 327 -11.79 27.20 0.67
C LEU A 327 -10.28 27.30 0.48
N THR A 328 -9.67 28.39 0.92
CA THR A 328 -8.22 28.60 0.82
C THR A 328 -7.56 28.27 2.16
N ARG A 329 -6.41 27.59 2.10
CA ARG A 329 -5.62 27.23 3.26
C ARG A 329 -5.10 28.47 3.96
N THR A 330 -5.23 28.51 5.29
CA THR A 330 -4.63 29.56 6.10
C THR A 330 -3.39 29.05 6.78
N ASP A 331 -2.33 29.87 6.82
CA ASP A 331 -1.18 29.60 7.65
C ASP A 331 -1.57 29.64 9.14
N LYS A 332 -0.94 28.78 9.95
CA LYS A 332 -1.17 28.75 11.39
C LYS A 332 -0.85 30.12 12.00
N GLY A 333 -1.83 30.94 12.22
CA GLY A 333 -1.64 32.25 12.85
C GLY A 333 -2.81 33.21 12.72
N GLU A 334 -3.60 33.15 11.68
CA GLU A 334 -4.83 33.94 11.61
C GLU A 334 -5.91 33.25 12.44
N ARG A 335 -6.05 33.71 13.72
CA ARG A 335 -7.23 33.41 14.52
C ARG A 335 -8.42 33.95 13.75
N LEU A 336 -9.34 33.07 13.36
CA LEU A 336 -10.65 33.47 12.93
C LEU A 336 -11.24 34.42 14.02
N GLY A 337 -11.38 35.70 13.70
CA GLY A 337 -11.97 36.68 14.59
C GLY A 337 -13.49 36.50 14.74
N TRP A 338 -13.92 35.29 15.12
CA TRP A 338 -15.29 34.97 15.44
C TRP A 338 -15.32 34.52 16.90
N ASP A 339 -16.03 35.32 17.75
CA ASP A 339 -16.26 34.99 19.15
C ASP A 339 -16.97 33.61 19.26
N GLU A 340 -16.38 32.70 20.04
CA GLU A 340 -16.97 31.40 20.37
C GLU A 340 -18.29 31.49 21.16
N GLN A 341 -18.78 32.70 21.47
CA GLN A 341 -19.96 32.92 22.31
C GLN A 341 -21.30 32.95 21.55
N GLU A 342 -21.33 33.03 20.22
CA GLU A 342 -22.61 33.09 19.48
C GLU A 342 -23.18 31.74 19.00
N VAL A 343 -22.53 30.62 19.30
CA VAL A 343 -22.97 29.27 18.81
C VAL A 343 -23.88 28.55 19.82
N LEU A 344 -24.18 29.15 20.97
CA LEU A 344 -24.96 28.50 22.04
C LEU A 344 -26.45 28.91 22.16
N GLU A 345 -26.95 29.81 21.31
CA GLU A 345 -28.38 30.18 21.31
C GLU A 345 -28.94 30.22 19.88
N LEU A 346 -29.31 29.04 19.31
CA LEU A 346 -30.37 28.88 18.32
C LEU A 346 -30.86 27.43 18.30
#